data_ca1f51e0b5e1f60d3a73c05aba882eb0
#
_entry.id   ca1f51e0b5e1f60d3a73c05aba882eb0
#
_cell.length_a   1.000
_cell.length_b   1.000
_cell.length_c   1.000
_cell.angle_alpha   90.00
_cell.angle_beta   90.00
_cell.angle_gamma   90.00
#
_symmetry.space_group_name_H-M   'P 1'
#
loop_
_entity.id
_entity.type
_entity.pdbx_description
1 polymer ?
#
loop_
_entity_poly.entity_id
_entity_poly.type
_entity_poly.pdbx_seq_one_letter_code
_entity_poly.pdbx_strand_id
1 'polypeptide(L)'
;MGNCYGEVLQMDYSEIYVKRIRSLCKQRGIAINKLATMSDVKQSTLDNIVRGLTKIPRVKTLHKLAIAFNMTLAEFLDFDELNDYSFEDDDED
;
A
#
# COMPACT_ATOMS: atom_id res chain seq x y z
N MET A 1 7.59 -18.36 -15.88
CA MET A 1 7.99 -17.06 -16.19
C MET A 1 6.85 -16.20 -16.47
N GLY A 2 6.11 -16.45 -17.48
CA GLY A 2 5.02 -15.60 -17.81
C GLY A 2 4.06 -15.39 -16.67
N ASN A 3 4.04 -16.30 -15.74
CA ASN A 3 3.11 -16.19 -14.64
C ASN A 3 3.31 -14.97 -13.79
N CYS A 4 4.54 -14.59 -13.58
CA CYS A 4 4.81 -13.42 -12.76
C CYS A 4 4.24 -12.18 -13.39
N TYR A 5 4.35 -12.10 -14.69
CA TYR A 5 3.79 -10.97 -15.38
C TYR A 5 2.29 -10.95 -15.25
N GLY A 6 1.67 -12.12 -15.41
CA GLY A 6 0.24 -12.17 -15.33
C GLY A 6 -0.27 -11.69 -14.01
N GLU A 7 0.40 -12.08 -12.96
CA GLU A 7 -0.03 -11.68 -11.63
C GLU A 7 0.11 -10.19 -11.43
N VAL A 8 1.23 -9.64 -11.88
CA VAL A 8 1.47 -8.22 -11.72
C VAL A 8 0.45 -7.42 -12.50
N LEU A 9 0.18 -7.86 -13.73
CA LEU A 9 -0.75 -7.13 -14.57
C LEU A 9 -2.17 -7.18 -14.06
N GLN A 10 -2.51 -8.21 -13.28
CA GLN A 10 -3.86 -8.37 -12.79
C GLN A 10 -4.07 -7.73 -11.43
N MET A 11 -3.00 -7.23 -10.82
CA MET A 11 -3.11 -6.62 -9.51
C MET A 11 -3.73 -5.24 -9.64
N ASP A 12 -4.78 -4.98 -8.84
CA ASP A 12 -5.39 -3.67 -8.81
C ASP A 12 -4.43 -2.64 -8.24
N TYR A 13 -4.59 -1.42 -8.69
CA TYR A 13 -3.74 -0.35 -8.20
C TYR A 13 -3.80 -0.24 -6.67
N SER A 14 -5.00 -0.41 -6.09
CA SER A 14 -5.13 -0.34 -4.65
C SER A 14 -4.41 -1.48 -3.94
N GLU A 15 -4.35 -2.64 -4.58
CA GLU A 15 -3.74 -3.82 -3.95
C GLU A 15 -2.24 -3.67 -3.77
N ILE A 16 -1.59 -2.89 -4.62
CA ILE A 16 -0.15 -2.72 -4.46
C ILE A 16 0.17 -1.99 -3.17
N TYR A 17 -0.70 -1.09 -2.74
CA TYR A 17 -0.50 -0.39 -1.46
C TYR A 17 -0.72 -1.32 -0.29
N VAL A 18 -1.69 -2.21 -0.39
CA VAL A 18 -1.93 -3.21 0.64
C VAL A 18 -0.70 -4.09 0.80
N LYS A 19 -0.16 -4.53 -0.33
CA LYS A 19 1.02 -5.38 -0.31
C LYS A 19 2.20 -4.66 0.34
N ARG A 20 2.38 -3.40 0.01
CA ARG A 20 3.47 -2.60 0.57
C ARG A 20 3.32 -2.49 2.08
N ILE A 21 2.11 -2.17 2.54
CA ILE A 21 1.85 -2.01 3.96
C ILE A 21 2.11 -3.31 4.70
N ARG A 22 1.59 -4.42 4.18
CA ARG A 22 1.75 -5.71 4.84
C ARG A 22 3.21 -6.14 4.85
N SER A 23 3.92 -5.86 3.77
CA SER A 23 5.34 -6.21 3.67
C SER A 23 6.15 -5.45 4.72
N LEU A 24 5.88 -4.16 4.87
CA LEU A 24 6.59 -3.35 5.85
C LEU A 24 6.24 -3.77 7.27
N CYS A 25 4.98 -4.11 7.52
CA CYS A 25 4.58 -4.59 8.82
C CYS A 25 5.32 -5.88 9.16
N LYS A 26 5.42 -6.77 8.20
CA LYS A 26 6.10 -8.03 8.41
C LYS A 26 7.59 -7.81 8.68
N GLN A 27 8.22 -6.95 7.90
CA GLN A 27 9.63 -6.66 8.07
C GLN A 27 9.93 -6.06 9.43
N ARG A 28 9.01 -5.25 9.93
CA ARG A 28 9.24 -4.52 11.17
C ARG A 28 8.60 -5.17 12.38
N GLY A 29 7.91 -6.29 12.17
CA GLY A 29 7.26 -6.98 13.28
C GLY A 29 6.15 -6.17 13.90
N ILE A 30 5.40 -5.43 13.09
CA ILE A 30 4.31 -4.56 13.56
C ILE A 30 3.00 -5.16 13.10
N ALA A 31 2.06 -5.34 14.05
CA ALA A 31 0.72 -5.79 13.70
C ALA A 31 -0.06 -4.62 13.10
N ILE A 32 -1.06 -4.93 12.29
CA ILE A 32 -1.86 -3.89 11.61
C ILE A 32 -2.51 -2.95 12.62
N ASN A 33 -3.10 -3.48 13.67
CA ASN A 33 -3.76 -2.62 14.65
C ASN A 33 -2.75 -1.75 15.40
N LYS A 34 -1.54 -2.25 15.59
CA LYS A 34 -0.49 -1.45 16.20
C LYS A 34 -0.08 -0.32 15.27
N LEU A 35 -0.04 -0.62 13.96
CA LEU A 35 0.30 0.40 12.98
C LEU A 35 -0.72 1.53 13.01
N ALA A 36 -1.99 1.22 13.14
CA ALA A 36 -3.03 2.25 13.20
C ALA A 36 -2.76 3.20 14.38
N THR A 37 -2.43 2.63 15.52
CA THR A 37 -2.12 3.44 16.71
C THR A 37 -0.88 4.29 16.47
N MET A 38 0.17 3.70 15.93
CA MET A 38 1.43 4.41 15.74
C MET A 38 1.31 5.53 14.73
N SER A 39 0.47 5.35 13.72
CA SER A 39 0.35 6.32 12.64
C SER A 39 -0.74 7.34 12.87
N ASP A 40 -1.52 7.18 13.94
CA ASP A 40 -2.64 8.07 14.22
C ASP A 40 -3.66 8.01 13.08
N VAL A 41 -3.84 6.82 12.54
CA VAL A 41 -4.86 6.55 11.54
C VAL A 41 -5.93 5.72 12.20
N LYS A 42 -7.19 6.04 11.94
CA LYS A 42 -8.28 5.29 12.55
C LYS A 42 -8.17 3.82 12.15
N GLN A 43 -8.45 2.95 13.11
CA GLN A 43 -8.41 1.51 12.86
C GLN A 43 -9.31 1.14 11.69
N SER A 44 -10.50 1.73 11.62
CA SER A 44 -11.42 1.41 10.54
C SER A 44 -10.87 1.86 9.19
N THR A 45 -10.18 2.99 9.15
CA THR A 45 -9.58 3.48 7.92
C THR A 45 -8.51 2.50 7.43
N LEU A 46 -7.62 2.10 8.33
CA LEU A 46 -6.55 1.18 7.97
C LEU A 46 -7.12 -0.19 7.60
N ASP A 47 -8.12 -0.66 8.34
CA ASP A 47 -8.75 -1.93 8.01
C ASP A 47 -9.34 -1.91 6.61
N ASN A 48 -10.00 -0.82 6.24
CA ASN A 48 -10.58 -0.72 4.90
C ASN A 48 -9.50 -0.79 3.82
N ILE A 49 -8.36 -0.19 4.09
CA ILE A 49 -7.26 -0.22 3.13
C ILE A 49 -6.74 -1.64 2.98
N VAL A 50 -6.40 -2.29 4.09
CA VAL A 50 -5.76 -3.62 4.01
C VAL A 50 -6.72 -4.70 3.58
N ARG A 51 -8.03 -4.45 3.68
CA ARG A 51 -9.02 -5.40 3.20
C ARG A 51 -9.41 -5.15 1.75
N GLY A 52 -8.80 -4.14 1.14
CA GLY A 52 -9.06 -3.85 -0.26
C GLY A 52 -10.35 -3.12 -0.54
N LEU A 53 -10.97 -2.54 0.49
CA LEU A 53 -12.22 -1.82 0.33
C LEU A 53 -12.00 -0.38 -0.11
N THR A 54 -10.84 0.17 0.18
CA THR A 54 -10.49 1.52 -0.26
C THR A 54 -9.80 1.42 -1.60
N LYS A 55 -10.39 2.02 -2.61
CA LYS A 55 -9.85 1.93 -3.96
C LYS A 55 -8.54 2.70 -4.09
N ILE A 56 -8.52 3.91 -3.58
CA ILE A 56 -7.34 4.77 -3.69
C ILE A 56 -7.10 5.40 -2.34
N PRO A 57 -6.06 4.96 -1.64
CA PRO A 57 -5.74 5.56 -0.34
C PRO A 57 -5.32 7.02 -0.54
N ARG A 58 -5.65 7.84 0.43
CA ARG A 58 -5.27 9.24 0.38
C ARG A 58 -3.79 9.38 0.68
N VAL A 59 -3.16 10.32 0.02
CA VAL A 59 -1.74 10.59 0.24
C VAL A 59 -1.48 10.92 1.71
N LYS A 60 -2.37 11.68 2.33
CA LYS A 60 -2.19 12.03 3.73
C LYS A 60 -2.13 10.79 4.61
N THR A 61 -2.99 9.81 4.33
CA THR A 61 -3.00 8.57 5.08
C THR A 61 -1.68 7.81 4.86
N LEU A 62 -1.26 7.72 3.62
CA LEU A 62 -0.01 7.03 3.29
C LEU A 62 1.18 7.72 3.96
N HIS A 63 1.14 9.04 4.03
CA HIS A 63 2.20 9.80 4.67
C HIS A 63 2.29 9.47 6.16
N LYS A 64 1.12 9.40 6.81
CA LYS A 64 1.09 9.03 8.23
C LYS A 64 1.66 7.64 8.45
N LEU A 65 1.32 6.71 7.57
CA LEU A 65 1.85 5.36 7.67
C LEU A 65 3.36 5.35 7.49
N ALA A 66 3.85 6.13 6.53
CA ALA A 66 5.29 6.22 6.30
C ALA A 66 6.01 6.69 7.55
N ILE A 67 5.47 7.72 8.19
CA ILE A 67 6.09 8.26 9.40
C ILE A 67 6.13 7.18 10.48
N ALA A 68 5.06 6.41 10.61
CA ALA A 68 5.03 5.34 11.60
C ALA A 68 6.09 4.29 11.32
N PHE A 69 6.41 4.05 10.05
CA PHE A 69 7.46 3.14 9.67
C PHE A 69 8.85 3.79 9.71
N ASN A 70 8.90 5.05 10.13
CA ASN A 70 10.15 5.80 10.19
C ASN A 70 10.75 5.98 8.80
N MET A 71 9.89 6.30 7.85
CA MET A 71 10.26 6.52 6.45
C MET A 71 9.71 7.85 5.99
N THR A 72 10.33 8.40 4.95
CA THR A 72 9.72 9.54 4.27
C THR A 72 8.61 9.01 3.38
N LEU A 73 7.71 9.89 2.97
CA LEU A 73 6.66 9.48 2.03
C LEU A 73 7.29 8.98 0.74
N ALA A 74 8.35 9.63 0.28
CA ALA A 74 9.04 9.20 -0.94
C ALA A 74 9.57 7.78 -0.81
N GLU A 75 10.16 7.47 0.34
CA GLU A 75 10.68 6.12 0.57
C GLU A 75 9.56 5.09 0.62
N PHE A 76 8.44 5.47 1.24
CA PHE A 76 7.31 4.56 1.33
C PHE A 76 6.77 4.23 -0.06
N LEU A 77 6.75 5.20 -0.95
CA LEU A 77 6.21 5.02 -2.30
C LEU A 77 7.22 4.43 -3.27
N ASP A 78 8.46 4.30 -2.85
CA ASP A 78 9.51 3.79 -3.75
C ASP A 78 9.57 2.27 -3.66
N PHE A 79 8.66 1.62 -4.37
CA PHE A 79 8.68 0.16 -4.45
C PHE A 79 8.27 -0.24 -5.86
N ASP A 80 8.78 -1.41 -6.28
CA ASP A 80 8.71 -1.82 -7.67
C ASP A 80 7.29 -1.91 -8.20
N GLU A 81 6.39 -2.48 -7.43
CA GLU A 81 5.02 -2.65 -7.90
C GLU A 81 4.39 -1.32 -8.26
N LEU A 82 4.72 -0.27 -7.54
CA LEU A 82 4.18 1.05 -7.84
C LEU A 82 4.94 1.71 -8.97
N ASN A 83 6.26 1.65 -8.91
CA ASN A 83 7.10 2.31 -9.91
C ASN A 83 6.90 1.73 -11.30
N ASP A 84 6.68 0.43 -11.36
CA ASP A 84 6.54 -0.27 -12.63
C ASP A 84 5.09 -0.49 -13.04
N TYR A 85 4.15 0.07 -12.31
CA TYR A 85 2.75 -0.14 -12.60
C TYR A 85 2.39 0.43 -13.97
N SER A 86 1.61 -0.31 -14.72
CA SER A 86 1.22 0.10 -16.06
C SER A 86 -0.26 0.44 -16.08
N PHE A 87 -0.59 1.58 -16.67
CA PHE A 87 -1.97 2.01 -16.82
C PHE A 87 -2.46 1.79 -18.24
N GLU A 88 -1.78 0.95 -18.98
CA GLU A 88 -2.15 0.74 -20.38
C GLU A 88 -3.57 0.25 -20.55
N ASP A 89 -4.02 -0.59 -19.62
CA ASP A 89 -5.35 -1.14 -19.71
C ASP A 89 -6.38 -0.29 -18.99
N ASP A 90 -5.96 0.81 -18.41
CA ASP A 90 -6.81 1.67 -17.63
C ASP A 90 -7.15 2.90 -18.44
N ASP A 91 -8.29 2.87 -19.10
CA ASP A 91 -8.70 3.98 -19.95
C ASP A 91 -9.25 5.13 -19.19
N GLU A 92 -9.50 4.93 -17.94
CA GLU A 92 -10.06 5.96 -17.11
C GLU A 92 -9.05 6.99 -16.79
N ASP A 93 -9.39 8.16 -16.75
CA ASP A 93 -8.49 9.16 -16.26
C ASP A 93 -9.14 10.22 -15.51
#